data_8133535dbb9e2b7f09a31e97e8bbd462
#
_entry.id   8133535dbb9e2b7f09a31e97e8bbd462
#
_cell.length_a   1.000
_cell.length_b   1.000
_cell.length_c   1.000
_cell.angle_alpha   90.00
_cell.angle_beta   90.00
_cell.angle_gamma   90.00
#
_symmetry.space_group_name_H-M   'P 1'
#
loop_
_entity.id
_entity.type
_entity.pdbx_description
1 polymer ?
#
loop_
_entity_poly.entity_id
_entity_poly.type
_entity_poly.pdbx_seq_one_letter_code
_entity_poly.pdbx_strand_id
1 'polypeptide(L)'
;MALQSRREDVLSKWAEKKEIGTADSTLSRIMTREGIMPTEWTAQREQDAGLYPDIEDPDFSEKLTKKKEFYDAKAQPFSNTEKGDACSLAAYEAFTLSPVQRLVSRFMNPSTPFLGLLLYHGVGVGKTISAISIAENFLAERPMKRVSIIVPRSIAPGFKRTIFDPEVLRRATLDDPGRYVYKGWYSAQCTGTTYLKLSNANDLEEKEKIMFRIEALKRSRYSIKGYM
;
A
#
# COMPACT_ATOMS: atom_id res chain seq x y z
N MET A 1 -16.51 -21.16 21.04
CA MET A 1 -15.50 -21.78 21.92
C MET A 1 -14.20 -22.19 21.19
N ALA A 2 -14.20 -22.99 20.12
CA ALA A 2 -12.95 -23.44 19.46
C ALA A 2 -12.09 -22.34 18.80
N LEU A 3 -12.68 -21.25 18.35
CA LEU A 3 -11.95 -20.12 17.71
C LEU A 3 -11.30 -19.18 18.74
N GLN A 4 -11.87 -19.02 19.91
CA GLN A 4 -11.28 -18.25 21.01
C GLN A 4 -10.05 -18.96 21.60
N SER A 5 -10.15 -20.28 21.83
CA SER A 5 -9.03 -21.10 22.31
C SER A 5 -7.81 -21.07 21.36
N ARG A 6 -8.04 -21.09 20.02
CA ARG A 6 -6.95 -20.96 19.05
C ARG A 6 -6.31 -19.57 19.04
N ARG A 7 -7.07 -18.54 19.34
CA ARG A 7 -6.57 -17.16 19.37
C ARG A 7 -5.67 -16.93 20.60
N GLU A 8 -6.06 -17.47 21.73
CA GLU A 8 -5.28 -17.43 22.98
C GLU A 8 -3.99 -18.25 22.87
N ASP A 9 -4.01 -19.41 22.21
CA ASP A 9 -2.84 -20.25 21.98
C ASP A 9 -1.81 -19.59 21.03
N VAL A 10 -2.27 -18.84 20.04
CA VAL A 10 -1.40 -18.05 19.16
C VAL A 10 -0.80 -16.86 19.89
N LEU A 11 -1.58 -16.17 20.73
CA LEU A 11 -1.10 -15.01 21.49
C LEU A 11 -0.12 -15.43 22.59
N SER A 12 -0.33 -16.58 23.26
CA SER A 12 0.60 -17.10 24.25
C SER A 12 1.95 -17.50 23.63
N LYS A 13 1.93 -18.16 22.47
CA LYS A 13 3.14 -18.51 21.70
C LYS A 13 3.89 -17.27 21.17
N TRP A 14 3.18 -16.18 20.93
CA TRP A 14 3.80 -14.88 20.58
C TRP A 14 4.42 -14.21 21.80
N ALA A 15 3.78 -14.31 22.98
CA ALA A 15 4.32 -13.78 24.23
C ALA A 15 5.59 -14.53 24.67
N GLU A 16 5.61 -15.86 24.57
CA GLU A 16 6.80 -16.66 24.85
C GLU A 16 7.99 -16.35 23.92
N LYS A 17 7.73 -16.05 22.64
CA LYS A 17 8.79 -15.62 21.71
C LYS A 17 9.34 -14.22 21.99
N LYS A 18 8.65 -13.40 22.77
CA LYS A 18 9.11 -12.04 23.13
C LYS A 18 10.22 -12.06 24.20
N GLU A 19 10.36 -13.14 24.94
CA GLU A 19 11.46 -13.33 25.90
C GLU A 19 12.80 -13.75 25.25
N ILE A 20 12.80 -14.12 23.97
CA ILE A 20 14.03 -14.42 23.25
C ILE A 20 14.54 -13.10 22.65
N GLY A 21 15.42 -12.42 23.36
CA GLY A 21 16.01 -11.11 23.11
C GLY A 21 16.86 -10.93 21.82
N THR A 22 16.48 -11.56 20.70
CA THR A 22 17.17 -11.50 19.42
C THR A 22 16.45 -10.70 18.32
N ALA A 23 15.13 -10.51 18.43
CA ALA A 23 14.37 -9.75 17.44
C ALA A 23 14.63 -8.23 17.56
N ASP A 24 14.79 -7.74 18.77
CA ASP A 24 15.01 -6.31 19.07
C ASP A 24 16.39 -5.82 18.58
N SER A 25 17.42 -6.67 18.68
CA SER A 25 18.77 -6.34 18.22
C SER A 25 18.88 -6.31 16.70
N THR A 26 18.11 -7.12 15.99
CA THR A 26 18.13 -7.16 14.52
C THR A 26 17.34 -5.99 13.93
N LEU A 27 16.19 -5.65 14.48
CA LEU A 27 15.44 -4.45 14.12
C LEU A 27 16.19 -3.17 14.46
N SER A 28 16.79 -3.08 15.64
CA SER A 28 17.64 -1.95 16.05
C SER A 28 18.85 -1.79 15.14
N ARG A 29 19.53 -2.88 14.75
CA ARG A 29 20.65 -2.85 13.79
C ARG A 29 20.21 -2.41 12.38
N ILE A 30 19.06 -2.86 11.90
CA ILE A 30 18.51 -2.43 10.61
C ILE A 30 18.16 -0.95 10.67
N MET A 31 17.52 -0.48 11.72
CA MET A 31 17.13 0.91 11.91
C MET A 31 18.35 1.84 12.01
N THR A 32 19.39 1.44 12.76
CA THR A 32 20.64 2.20 12.91
C THR A 32 21.42 2.26 11.59
N ARG A 33 21.44 1.17 10.81
CA ARG A 33 22.15 1.10 9.53
C ARG A 33 21.48 1.92 8.42
N GLU A 34 20.17 2.16 8.54
CA GLU A 34 19.38 2.95 7.57
C GLU A 34 19.26 4.43 7.99
N GLY A 35 19.94 4.85 9.08
CA GLY A 35 19.92 6.24 9.56
C GLY A 35 18.55 6.72 10.05
N ILE A 36 17.68 5.80 10.47
CA ILE A 36 16.36 6.12 11.03
C ILE A 36 16.57 6.48 12.50
N MET A 37 16.68 7.78 12.80
CA MET A 37 16.77 8.26 14.18
C MET A 37 15.39 8.20 14.83
N PRO A 38 15.24 7.51 15.99
CA PRO A 38 13.95 7.37 16.67
C PRO A 38 13.33 8.68 17.16
N THR A 39 14.15 9.71 17.40
CA THR A 39 13.76 10.92 18.14
C THR A 39 12.85 11.89 17.38
N GLU A 40 13.02 12.07 16.07
CA GLU A 40 12.15 12.95 15.28
C GLU A 40 10.77 12.32 15.01
N TRP A 41 10.72 11.00 14.98
CA TRP A 41 9.49 10.24 14.76
C TRP A 41 8.59 10.20 15.97
N THR A 42 9.17 10.24 17.18
CA THR A 42 8.42 10.21 18.43
C THR A 42 7.72 11.53 18.73
N ALA A 43 8.38 12.67 18.51
CA ALA A 43 7.81 13.99 18.82
C ALA A 43 6.59 14.34 17.96
N GLN A 44 6.62 14.03 16.65
CA GLN A 44 5.48 14.29 15.77
C GLN A 44 4.29 13.37 16.08
N ARG A 45 4.54 12.16 16.54
CA ARG A 45 3.51 11.19 16.94
C ARG A 45 2.83 11.51 18.24
N GLU A 46 3.53 12.06 19.21
CA GLU A 46 2.93 12.54 20.45
C GLU A 46 1.95 13.69 20.20
N GLN A 47 2.22 14.54 19.21
CA GLN A 47 1.27 15.59 18.80
C GLN A 47 0.06 15.00 18.04
N ASP A 48 0.27 13.96 17.23
CA ASP A 48 -0.80 13.32 16.45
C ASP A 48 -1.61 12.31 17.28
N ALA A 49 -1.05 11.77 18.37
CA ALA A 49 -1.72 10.80 19.25
C ALA A 49 -3.02 11.32 19.84
N GLY A 50 -3.13 12.63 20.12
CA GLY A 50 -4.36 13.23 20.60
C GLY A 50 -5.49 13.33 19.57
N LEU A 51 -5.18 13.17 18.28
CA LEU A 51 -6.16 13.25 17.19
C LEU A 51 -6.84 11.93 16.87
N TYR A 52 -6.21 10.81 17.23
CA TYR A 52 -6.69 9.46 16.91
C TYR A 52 -6.98 8.68 18.20
N PRO A 53 -7.93 7.73 18.17
CA PRO A 53 -8.17 6.86 19.30
C PRO A 53 -6.97 5.96 19.56
N ASP A 54 -6.72 5.65 20.84
CA ASP A 54 -5.71 4.66 21.22
C ASP A 54 -6.09 3.26 20.70
N ILE A 55 -5.10 2.46 20.34
CA ILE A 55 -5.32 1.09 19.81
C ILE A 55 -6.00 0.20 20.87
N GLU A 56 -5.77 0.46 22.15
CA GLU A 56 -6.38 -0.27 23.27
C GLU A 56 -7.76 0.26 23.65
N ASP A 57 -8.23 1.35 23.02
CA ASP A 57 -9.57 1.90 23.26
C ASP A 57 -10.64 0.90 22.82
N PRO A 58 -11.56 0.47 23.72
CA PRO A 58 -12.63 -0.48 23.38
C PRO A 58 -13.53 0.01 22.23
N ASP A 59 -13.67 1.33 22.08
CA ASP A 59 -14.46 1.97 21.03
C ASP A 59 -13.60 2.39 19.83
N PHE A 60 -12.38 1.88 19.71
CA PHE A 60 -11.41 2.25 18.68
C PHE A 60 -12.03 2.31 17.28
N SER A 61 -12.69 1.23 16.87
CA SER A 61 -13.26 1.11 15.52
C SER A 61 -14.36 2.15 15.27
N GLU A 62 -15.19 2.40 16.27
CA GLU A 62 -16.27 3.39 16.17
C GLU A 62 -15.71 4.81 16.08
N LYS A 63 -14.79 5.17 16.95
CA LYS A 63 -14.12 6.48 16.97
C LYS A 63 -13.33 6.73 15.69
N LEU A 64 -12.61 5.70 15.20
CA LEU A 64 -11.85 5.78 13.96
C LEU A 64 -12.77 6.03 12.76
N THR A 65 -13.87 5.30 12.65
CA THR A 65 -14.80 5.43 11.50
C THR A 65 -15.59 6.73 11.48
N LYS A 66 -15.64 7.48 12.58
CA LYS A 66 -16.23 8.83 12.66
C LYS A 66 -15.31 9.90 12.07
N LYS A 67 -14.00 9.62 11.91
CA LYS A 67 -13.06 10.54 11.26
C LYS A 67 -13.38 10.66 9.78
N LYS A 68 -13.32 11.90 9.25
CA LYS A 68 -13.69 12.22 7.86
C LYS A 68 -12.93 11.37 6.85
N GLU A 69 -11.64 11.21 7.04
CA GLU A 69 -10.76 10.43 6.16
C GLU A 69 -11.11 8.94 6.08
N PHE A 70 -11.75 8.39 7.14
CA PHE A 70 -12.20 7.00 7.15
C PHE A 70 -13.67 6.86 6.78
N TYR A 71 -14.46 7.89 7.04
CA TYR A 71 -15.88 7.90 6.69
C TYR A 71 -16.10 7.70 5.18
N ASP A 72 -15.33 8.40 4.36
CA ASP A 72 -15.40 8.29 2.89
C ASP A 72 -14.91 6.92 2.35
N ALA A 73 -14.23 6.13 3.18
CA ALA A 73 -13.78 4.79 2.84
C ALA A 73 -14.79 3.69 3.23
N LYS A 74 -15.91 4.06 3.88
CA LYS A 74 -16.96 3.08 4.19
C LYS A 74 -17.47 2.44 2.90
N ALA A 75 -17.61 1.11 2.95
CA ALA A 75 -18.29 0.40 1.88
C ALA A 75 -19.74 0.89 1.83
N GLN A 76 -20.18 1.40 0.69
CA GLN A 76 -21.60 1.63 0.47
C GLN A 76 -22.31 0.26 0.54
N PRO A 77 -23.46 0.16 1.24
CA PRO A 77 -24.25 -1.04 1.17
C PRO A 77 -24.53 -1.35 -0.31
N PHE A 78 -24.37 -2.61 -0.70
CA PHE A 78 -24.75 -3.03 -2.05
C PHE A 78 -26.21 -2.66 -2.28
N SER A 79 -26.47 -1.60 -3.02
CA SER A 79 -27.83 -1.34 -3.50
C SER A 79 -28.13 -2.37 -4.60
N ASN A 80 -29.10 -3.23 -4.36
CA ASN A 80 -29.58 -4.21 -5.37
C ASN A 80 -30.16 -3.54 -6.65
N THR A 81 -30.16 -2.22 -6.71
CA THR A 81 -30.66 -1.42 -7.84
C THR A 81 -29.64 -1.25 -8.97
N GLU A 82 -28.35 -1.49 -8.74
CA GLU A 82 -27.33 -1.46 -9.80
C GLU A 82 -27.01 -2.88 -10.32
N LYS A 83 -28.05 -3.67 -10.65
CA LYS A 83 -27.88 -4.89 -11.43
C LYS A 83 -27.63 -4.63 -12.94
N GLY A 84 -27.40 -3.39 -13.34
CA GLY A 84 -26.95 -3.00 -14.66
C GLY A 84 -25.44 -3.09 -14.76
N ASP A 85 -24.95 -4.08 -15.49
CA ASP A 85 -23.58 -4.12 -16.08
C ASP A 85 -22.36 -4.06 -15.16
N ALA A 86 -22.41 -4.72 -14.00
CA ALA A 86 -21.16 -5.02 -13.26
C ALA A 86 -20.16 -5.86 -14.09
N CYS A 87 -20.60 -6.42 -15.21
CA CYS A 87 -19.80 -7.16 -16.18
C CYS A 87 -19.53 -6.37 -17.48
N SER A 88 -19.82 -5.08 -17.55
CA SER A 88 -19.43 -4.29 -18.71
C SER A 88 -17.89 -4.21 -18.80
N LEU A 89 -17.36 -4.38 -20.00
CA LEU A 89 -15.91 -4.27 -20.27
C LEU A 89 -15.32 -2.96 -19.71
N ALA A 90 -16.07 -1.87 -19.74
CA ALA A 90 -15.69 -0.57 -19.18
C ALA A 90 -15.45 -0.59 -17.66
N ALA A 91 -16.16 -1.43 -16.90
CA ALA A 91 -15.92 -1.60 -15.47
C ALA A 91 -14.61 -2.36 -15.18
N TYR A 92 -14.17 -3.22 -16.11
CA TYR A 92 -12.90 -3.96 -16.00
C TYR A 92 -11.67 -3.14 -16.40
N GLU A 93 -11.81 -2.14 -17.24
CA GLU A 93 -10.68 -1.35 -17.75
C GLU A 93 -10.17 -0.29 -16.75
N ALA A 94 -10.98 0.10 -15.77
CA ALA A 94 -10.64 1.16 -14.83
C ALA A 94 -10.18 0.60 -13.48
N PHE A 95 -8.88 0.55 -13.24
CA PHE A 95 -8.36 0.18 -11.92
C PHE A 95 -8.88 1.13 -10.84
N THR A 96 -9.60 0.59 -9.85
CA THR A 96 -10.05 1.32 -8.65
C THR A 96 -9.73 0.51 -7.41
N LEU A 97 -9.23 1.19 -6.38
CA LEU A 97 -9.05 0.56 -5.07
C LEU A 97 -10.40 0.18 -4.47
N SER A 98 -10.53 -1.04 -3.97
CA SER A 98 -11.71 -1.44 -3.20
C SER A 98 -11.86 -0.58 -1.94
N PRO A 99 -13.06 -0.49 -1.33
CA PRO A 99 -13.26 0.24 -0.07
C PRO A 99 -12.29 -0.18 1.03
N VAL A 100 -12.02 -1.48 1.16
CA VAL A 100 -11.07 -2.03 2.14
C VAL A 100 -9.63 -1.57 1.83
N GLN A 101 -9.21 -1.61 0.57
CA GLN A 101 -7.89 -1.14 0.17
C GLN A 101 -7.71 0.35 0.42
N ARG A 102 -8.75 1.16 0.18
CA ARG A 102 -8.74 2.60 0.51
C ARG A 102 -8.65 2.84 2.01
N LEU A 103 -9.43 2.10 2.80
CA LEU A 103 -9.39 2.19 4.26
C LEU A 103 -7.98 1.88 4.80
N VAL A 104 -7.42 0.76 4.38
CA VAL A 104 -6.09 0.28 4.79
C VAL A 104 -4.99 1.28 4.38
N SER A 105 -5.08 1.83 3.17
CA SER A 105 -4.14 2.81 2.65
C SER A 105 -4.20 4.15 3.41
N ARG A 106 -5.38 4.54 3.91
CA ARG A 106 -5.55 5.72 4.77
C ARG A 106 -5.13 5.46 6.21
N PHE A 107 -5.37 4.25 6.71
CA PHE A 107 -4.97 3.85 8.06
C PHE A 107 -3.45 3.87 8.22
N MET A 108 -2.73 3.29 7.25
CA MET A 108 -1.27 3.30 7.19
C MET A 108 -0.78 4.47 6.32
N ASN A 109 -0.89 5.68 6.84
CA ASN A 109 -0.45 6.91 6.20
C ASN A 109 0.58 7.62 7.09
N PRO A 110 1.58 8.34 6.55
CA PRO A 110 2.52 9.14 7.35
C PRO A 110 1.88 10.13 8.31
N SER A 111 0.67 10.61 8.02
CA SER A 111 -0.10 11.54 8.86
C SER A 111 -0.91 10.86 9.96
N THR A 112 -0.88 9.53 10.08
CA THR A 112 -1.54 8.79 11.17
C THR A 112 -0.51 8.25 12.16
N PRO A 113 -0.87 8.07 13.46
CA PRO A 113 0.08 7.59 14.47
C PRO A 113 0.35 6.07 14.39
N PHE A 114 -0.31 5.35 13.49
CA PHE A 114 -0.25 3.90 13.43
C PHE A 114 1.06 3.41 12.82
N LEU A 115 1.76 2.53 13.55
CA LEU A 115 3.12 2.06 13.21
C LEU A 115 3.14 0.82 12.34
N GLY A 116 2.09 0.04 12.38
CA GLY A 116 2.03 -1.25 11.72
C GLY A 116 0.62 -1.75 11.55
N LEU A 117 0.45 -2.67 10.61
CA LEU A 117 -0.82 -3.28 10.29
C LEU A 117 -0.60 -4.73 9.86
N LEU A 118 -1.38 -5.64 10.42
CA LEU A 118 -1.47 -7.01 9.94
C LEU A 118 -2.64 -7.14 8.96
N LEU A 119 -2.34 -7.39 7.68
CA LEU A 119 -3.34 -7.67 6.66
C LEU A 119 -3.65 -9.17 6.60
N TYR A 120 -4.72 -9.58 7.29
CA TYR A 120 -5.22 -10.95 7.26
C TYR A 120 -6.43 -11.06 6.34
N HIS A 121 -6.19 -11.30 5.07
CA HIS A 121 -7.20 -11.42 4.03
C HIS A 121 -7.15 -12.80 3.35
N GLY A 122 -8.27 -13.25 2.80
CA GLY A 122 -8.33 -14.43 1.93
C GLY A 122 -7.43 -14.32 0.69
N VAL A 123 -7.29 -15.41 -0.04
CA VAL A 123 -6.53 -15.41 -1.30
C VAL A 123 -7.28 -14.58 -2.35
N GLY A 124 -6.57 -13.84 -3.19
CA GLY A 124 -7.16 -13.09 -4.30
C GLY A 124 -7.75 -11.72 -3.99
N VAL A 125 -7.87 -11.30 -2.72
CA VAL A 125 -8.47 -10.00 -2.34
C VAL A 125 -7.55 -8.79 -2.46
N GLY A 126 -6.40 -8.92 -3.11
CA GLY A 126 -5.52 -7.78 -3.44
C GLY A 126 -4.59 -7.32 -2.32
N LYS A 127 -4.08 -8.22 -1.44
CA LYS A 127 -3.09 -7.87 -0.40
C LYS A 127 -1.87 -7.11 -0.94
N THR A 128 -1.33 -7.55 -2.07
CA THR A 128 -0.19 -6.91 -2.72
C THR A 128 -0.51 -5.47 -3.15
N ILE A 129 -1.71 -5.26 -3.69
CA ILE A 129 -2.20 -3.93 -4.07
C ILE A 129 -2.31 -3.03 -2.85
N SER A 130 -2.89 -3.52 -1.74
CA SER A 130 -2.97 -2.77 -0.47
C SER A 130 -1.58 -2.36 0.03
N ALA A 131 -0.63 -3.30 0.03
CA ALA A 131 0.73 -3.03 0.48
C ALA A 131 1.45 -1.98 -0.40
N ILE A 132 1.29 -2.06 -1.73
CA ILE A 132 1.87 -1.08 -2.65
C ILE A 132 1.18 0.28 -2.51
N SER A 133 -0.15 0.33 -2.34
CA SER A 133 -0.87 1.59 -2.12
C SER A 133 -0.42 2.32 -0.85
N ILE A 134 -0.18 1.58 0.24
CA ILE A 134 0.41 2.12 1.47
C ILE A 134 1.82 2.66 1.17
N ALA A 135 2.66 1.86 0.52
CA ALA A 135 4.04 2.23 0.19
C ALA A 135 4.10 3.51 -0.66
N GLU A 136 3.24 3.63 -1.67
CA GLU A 136 3.19 4.81 -2.54
C GLU A 136 2.74 6.07 -1.79
N ASN A 137 1.82 5.96 -0.81
CA ASN A 137 1.47 7.10 0.04
C ASN A 137 2.68 7.60 0.85
N PHE A 138 3.45 6.69 1.46
CA PHE A 138 4.68 7.07 2.15
C PHE A 138 5.72 7.70 1.22
N LEU A 139 5.88 7.16 0.02
CA LEU A 139 6.82 7.68 -0.96
C LEU A 139 6.38 8.99 -1.61
N ALA A 140 5.06 9.27 -1.64
CA ALA A 140 4.54 10.55 -2.10
C ALA A 140 4.91 11.68 -1.13
N GLU A 141 4.80 11.45 0.18
CA GLU A 141 5.16 12.42 1.19
C GLU A 141 6.66 12.49 1.48
N ARG A 142 7.35 11.37 1.29
CA ARG A 142 8.79 11.23 1.58
C ARG A 142 9.54 10.63 0.39
N PRO A 143 9.70 11.37 -0.71
CA PRO A 143 10.22 10.85 -1.98
C PRO A 143 11.68 10.38 -1.91
N MET A 144 12.46 10.86 -0.93
CA MET A 144 13.85 10.47 -0.72
C MET A 144 14.01 9.18 0.11
N LYS A 145 12.90 8.63 0.64
CA LYS A 145 12.94 7.37 1.40
C LYS A 145 12.74 6.18 0.47
N ARG A 146 13.11 5.01 0.99
CA ARG A 146 13.02 3.73 0.28
C ARG A 146 12.13 2.76 1.04
N VAL A 147 11.30 2.02 0.32
CA VAL A 147 10.47 0.95 0.89
C VAL A 147 11.21 -0.38 0.74
N SER A 148 11.35 -1.12 1.84
CA SER A 148 11.89 -2.49 1.82
C SER A 148 10.74 -3.49 1.79
N ILE A 149 10.72 -4.36 0.77
CA ILE A 149 9.76 -5.46 0.62
C ILE A 149 10.53 -6.76 0.87
N ILE A 150 10.12 -7.52 1.89
CA ILE A 150 10.73 -8.80 2.26
C ILE A 150 9.70 -9.90 2.00
N VAL A 151 9.94 -10.74 1.01
CA VAL A 151 8.98 -11.73 0.51
C VAL A 151 9.69 -13.02 0.08
N PRO A 152 8.98 -14.16 0.01
CA PRO A 152 9.52 -15.35 -0.68
C PRO A 152 9.92 -15.02 -2.13
N ARG A 153 11.00 -15.62 -2.61
CA ARG A 153 11.53 -15.37 -3.97
C ARG A 153 10.49 -15.58 -5.07
N SER A 154 9.62 -16.58 -4.90
CA SER A 154 8.53 -16.88 -5.84
C SER A 154 7.50 -15.76 -5.98
N ILE A 155 7.31 -14.95 -4.94
CA ILE A 155 6.30 -13.87 -4.92
C ILE A 155 6.88 -12.53 -5.38
N ALA A 156 8.19 -12.33 -5.29
CA ALA A 156 8.86 -11.09 -5.65
C ALA A 156 8.52 -10.55 -7.06
N PRO A 157 8.41 -11.38 -8.12
CA PRO A 157 7.99 -10.88 -9.45
C PRO A 157 6.58 -10.25 -9.44
N GLY A 158 5.64 -10.81 -8.66
CA GLY A 158 4.30 -10.26 -8.51
C GLY A 158 4.30 -8.85 -7.94
N PHE A 159 5.11 -8.60 -6.89
CA PHE A 159 5.28 -7.25 -6.34
C PHE A 159 5.84 -6.27 -7.36
N LYS A 160 6.85 -6.67 -8.15
CA LYS A 160 7.44 -5.82 -9.20
C LYS A 160 6.42 -5.42 -10.25
N ARG A 161 5.55 -6.34 -10.67
CA ARG A 161 4.46 -6.06 -11.62
C ARG A 161 3.40 -5.16 -11.00
N THR A 162 3.02 -5.40 -9.74
CA THR A 162 2.03 -4.55 -9.05
C THR A 162 2.52 -3.11 -8.90
N ILE A 163 3.82 -2.88 -8.68
CA ILE A 163 4.39 -1.53 -8.64
C ILE A 163 4.26 -0.88 -10.01
N PHE A 164 4.70 -1.53 -11.07
CA PHE A 164 4.53 -1.07 -12.45
C PHE A 164 4.70 -2.23 -13.43
N ASP A 165 3.67 -2.49 -14.22
CA ASP A 165 3.68 -3.50 -15.28
C ASP A 165 3.93 -2.86 -16.65
N PRO A 166 5.04 -3.21 -17.32
CA PRO A 166 5.34 -2.72 -18.66
C PRO A 166 4.30 -3.10 -19.71
N GLU A 167 3.63 -4.24 -19.53
CA GLU A 167 2.68 -4.79 -20.50
C GLU A 167 1.42 -3.92 -20.59
N VAL A 168 1.04 -3.26 -19.49
CA VAL A 168 -0.14 -2.38 -19.44
C VAL A 168 0.14 -0.99 -20.02
N LEU A 169 1.42 -0.63 -20.21
CA LEU A 169 1.78 0.67 -20.78
C LEU A 169 1.60 0.66 -22.32
N ARG A 170 0.74 1.54 -22.83
CA ARG A 170 0.48 1.72 -24.26
C ARG A 170 0.21 3.17 -24.63
N ARG A 171 0.16 3.47 -25.89
CA ARG A 171 -0.32 4.79 -26.37
C ARG A 171 -1.79 4.94 -26.01
N ALA A 172 -2.15 6.12 -25.52
CA ALA A 172 -3.53 6.46 -25.23
C ALA A 172 -4.34 6.61 -26.51
N THR A 173 -5.60 6.20 -26.46
CA THR A 173 -6.61 6.38 -27.49
C THR A 173 -7.67 7.38 -27.05
N LEU A 174 -8.57 7.78 -27.95
CA LEU A 174 -9.65 8.72 -27.62
C LEU A 174 -10.65 8.13 -26.61
N ASP A 175 -10.77 6.82 -26.55
CA ASP A 175 -11.70 6.10 -25.68
C ASP A 175 -11.12 5.86 -24.26
N ASP A 176 -9.85 6.16 -24.04
CA ASP A 176 -9.22 5.93 -22.75
C ASP A 176 -9.69 6.94 -21.70
N PRO A 177 -9.99 6.50 -20.45
CA PRO A 177 -10.35 7.40 -19.38
C PRO A 177 -9.17 8.31 -19.01
N GLY A 178 -9.38 9.63 -19.05
CA GLY A 178 -8.33 10.64 -18.86
C GLY A 178 -7.50 10.52 -17.57
N ARG A 179 -8.05 9.92 -16.52
CA ARG A 179 -7.35 9.72 -15.23
C ARG A 179 -6.12 8.81 -15.31
N TYR A 180 -6.04 7.94 -16.31
CA TYR A 180 -4.91 7.03 -16.54
C TYR A 180 -3.99 7.49 -17.67
N VAL A 181 -4.27 8.63 -18.27
CA VAL A 181 -3.50 9.18 -19.37
C VAL A 181 -2.55 10.25 -18.86
N TYR A 182 -1.31 10.18 -19.30
CA TYR A 182 -0.31 11.20 -19.08
C TYR A 182 0.52 11.41 -20.34
N LYS A 183 0.44 12.60 -20.92
CA LYS A 183 1.17 12.98 -22.14
C LYS A 183 1.12 11.88 -23.22
N GLY A 184 -0.08 11.48 -23.62
CA GLY A 184 -0.28 10.48 -24.67
C GLY A 184 0.00 9.02 -24.29
N TRP A 185 0.33 8.73 -23.02
CA TRP A 185 0.54 7.38 -22.51
C TRP A 185 -0.59 6.96 -21.56
N TYR A 186 -1.06 5.73 -21.74
CA TYR A 186 -2.09 5.10 -20.90
C TYR A 186 -1.49 4.03 -20.01
N SER A 187 -1.89 4.03 -18.73
CA SER A 187 -1.49 3.04 -17.74
C SER A 187 -2.56 2.87 -16.65
N ALA A 188 -3.39 1.85 -16.75
CA ALA A 188 -4.42 1.50 -15.75
C ALA A 188 -3.86 0.52 -14.71
N GLN A 189 -3.09 1.00 -13.73
CA GLN A 189 -2.46 0.22 -12.67
C GLN A 189 -2.74 0.82 -11.30
N CYS A 190 -2.42 0.09 -10.22
CA CYS A 190 -2.62 0.58 -8.85
C CYS A 190 -1.85 1.88 -8.54
N THR A 191 -0.73 2.11 -9.20
CA THR A 191 0.08 3.33 -9.10
C THR A 191 -0.39 4.44 -10.06
N GLY A 192 -1.40 4.17 -10.88
CA GLY A 192 -1.96 5.12 -11.85
C GLY A 192 -0.91 5.68 -12.79
N THR A 193 -0.89 7.01 -12.95
CA THR A 193 0.09 7.72 -13.79
C THR A 193 1.35 8.16 -13.03
N THR A 194 1.53 7.77 -11.77
CA THR A 194 2.63 8.24 -10.92
C THR A 194 3.99 8.00 -11.57
N TYR A 195 4.26 6.80 -12.07
CA TYR A 195 5.55 6.48 -12.69
C TYR A 195 5.77 7.16 -14.04
N LEU A 196 4.71 7.43 -14.78
CA LEU A 196 4.78 8.24 -16.01
C LEU A 196 5.18 9.68 -15.70
N LYS A 197 4.59 10.26 -14.66
CA LYS A 197 4.92 11.62 -14.18
C LYS A 197 6.36 11.69 -13.66
N LEU A 198 6.75 10.78 -12.78
CA LEU A 198 8.09 10.74 -12.20
C LEU A 198 9.19 10.48 -13.26
N SER A 199 8.90 9.68 -14.28
CA SER A 199 9.82 9.44 -15.39
C SER A 199 9.84 10.58 -16.40
N ASN A 200 9.03 11.61 -16.21
CA ASN A 200 8.84 12.70 -17.18
C ASN A 200 8.57 12.18 -18.60
N ALA A 201 7.67 11.20 -18.72
CA ALA A 201 7.32 10.60 -19.99
C ALA A 201 6.77 11.66 -20.97
N ASN A 202 7.16 11.56 -22.25
CA ASN A 202 6.71 12.42 -23.31
C ASN A 202 5.98 11.60 -24.39
N ASP A 203 5.02 12.20 -25.06
CA ASP A 203 4.24 11.60 -26.16
C ASP A 203 5.09 11.26 -27.39
N LEU A 204 6.18 11.99 -27.62
CA LEU A 204 7.09 11.76 -28.74
C LEU A 204 8.15 10.68 -28.47
N GLU A 205 8.23 10.18 -27.24
CA GLU A 205 9.25 9.20 -26.88
C GLU A 205 8.85 7.76 -27.22
N GLU A 206 9.86 6.91 -27.38
CA GLU A 206 9.71 5.47 -27.49
C GLU A 206 9.43 4.84 -26.12
N LYS A 207 8.62 3.78 -26.12
CA LYS A 207 8.24 3.04 -24.89
C LYS A 207 9.46 2.57 -24.10
N GLU A 208 10.49 2.11 -24.78
CA GLU A 208 11.73 1.57 -24.21
C GLU A 208 12.48 2.60 -23.37
N LYS A 209 12.55 3.84 -23.84
CA LYS A 209 13.23 4.93 -23.10
C LYS A 209 12.46 5.28 -21.82
N ILE A 210 11.13 5.33 -21.89
CA ILE A 210 10.27 5.57 -20.72
C ILE A 210 10.44 4.42 -19.73
N MET A 211 10.41 3.18 -20.20
CA MET A 211 10.56 1.98 -19.36
C MET A 211 11.91 1.92 -18.68
N PHE A 212 13.00 2.28 -19.33
CA PHE A 212 14.32 2.36 -18.71
C PHE A 212 14.33 3.31 -17.50
N ARG A 213 13.73 4.52 -17.64
CA ARG A 213 13.61 5.47 -16.52
C ARG A 213 12.70 4.96 -15.42
N ILE A 214 11.57 4.31 -15.75
CA ILE A 214 10.67 3.73 -14.77
C ILE A 214 11.38 2.62 -13.97
N GLU A 215 12.13 1.75 -14.62
CA GLU A 215 12.89 0.71 -13.91
C GLU A 215 13.97 1.29 -12.97
N ALA A 216 14.63 2.38 -13.36
CA ALA A 216 15.55 3.10 -12.49
C ALA A 216 14.82 3.69 -11.27
N LEU A 217 13.64 4.30 -11.47
CA LEU A 217 12.78 4.82 -10.40
C LEU A 217 12.31 3.70 -9.46
N LYS A 218 11.88 2.55 -9.98
CA LYS A 218 11.50 1.40 -9.15
C LYS A 218 12.66 0.96 -8.25
N ARG A 219 13.86 0.88 -8.79
CA ARG A 219 15.08 0.50 -8.02
C ARG A 219 15.46 1.53 -6.98
N SER A 220 15.26 2.82 -7.23
CA SER A 220 15.54 3.87 -6.24
C SER A 220 14.52 3.90 -5.11
N ARG A 221 13.24 3.63 -5.40
CA ARG A 221 12.12 3.70 -4.46
C ARG A 221 11.92 2.41 -3.65
N TYR A 222 12.26 1.24 -4.22
CA TYR A 222 12.02 -0.06 -3.61
C TYR A 222 13.28 -0.91 -3.50
N SER A 223 13.39 -1.61 -2.39
CA SER A 223 14.35 -2.70 -2.17
C SER A 223 13.57 -4.00 -1.96
N ILE A 224 13.53 -4.87 -2.97
CA ILE A 224 12.80 -6.15 -2.87
C ILE A 224 13.81 -7.25 -2.55
N LYS A 225 13.70 -7.83 -1.34
CA LYS A 225 14.59 -8.89 -0.83
C LYS A 225 13.80 -10.19 -0.76
N GLY A 226 14.30 -11.21 -1.46
CA GLY A 226 13.75 -12.56 -1.40
C GLY A 226 14.40 -13.38 -0.28
N TYR A 227 13.59 -14.14 0.48
CA TYR A 227 14.07 -15.18 1.38
C TYR A 227 13.65 -16.56 0.86
N MET A 228 14.34 -17.59 1.33
CA MET A 228 14.01 -19.00 1.03
C MET A 228 12.96 -19.51 1.99
#